data_2faacb921e4d9a52de223770e9e91b02
#
_entry.id   2faacb921e4d9a52de223770e9e91b02
#
_cell.length_a   1.000
_cell.length_b   1.000
_cell.length_c   1.000
_cell.angle_alpha   90.00
_cell.angle_beta   90.00
_cell.angle_gamma   90.00
#
_symmetry.space_group_name_H-M   'P 1'
#
loop_
_entity.id
_entity.type
_entity.pdbx_description
1 polymer ?
#
loop_
_entity_poly.entity_id
_entity_poly.type
_entity_poly.pdbx_seq_one_letter_code
_entity_poly.pdbx_strand_id
1 'polypeptide(L)'
;MPTAKLRRPGHGEKLGLAWWIVIAVLYTPFSTLIRVRYRNLNRLPQKGGAILVVNHVAHVDPFLVAKMVIDGARRPRFPAKDSIFSVFAVGAAMRGMGHIPVKRGTIDARQSFEAAVTALNSGGMIVLHPEGTVTRDPDGWPMAAKTGAARLALLAPDVPVIPIAQWGVQQQIDLYHKKVKLFPRPRHTISVGEPIDLSAYLGRRPDAAVLREVTDVIMRRLRHDVAELRGEPVPSGPLFKWTKLSRS
;
A
#
# COMPACT_ATOMS: atom_id res chain seq x y z
N MET A 1 24.53 -15.12 2.93
CA MET A 1 23.55 -14.22 2.29
C MET A 1 23.55 -12.93 3.07
N PRO A 2 23.83 -11.77 2.49
CA PRO A 2 23.95 -10.54 3.24
C PRO A 2 22.60 -10.15 3.83
N THR A 3 22.56 -10.00 5.15
CA THR A 3 21.53 -9.29 5.86
C THR A 3 21.47 -7.88 5.30
N ALA A 4 20.33 -7.48 4.71
CA ALA A 4 20.14 -6.13 4.23
C ALA A 4 20.39 -5.16 5.40
N LYS A 5 21.54 -4.50 5.39
CA LYS A 5 21.82 -3.42 6.33
C LYS A 5 20.74 -2.36 6.13
N LEU A 6 20.03 -2.01 7.19
CA LEU A 6 19.10 -0.87 7.20
C LEU A 6 19.82 0.33 6.59
N ARG A 7 19.47 0.66 5.34
CA ARG A 7 19.94 1.87 4.70
C ARG A 7 19.29 3.04 5.42
N ARG A 8 20.09 4.01 5.84
CA ARG A 8 19.55 5.25 6.41
C ARG A 8 18.67 5.94 5.37
N PRO A 9 17.51 6.52 5.76
CA PRO A 9 16.65 7.25 4.84
C PRO A 9 17.45 8.24 4.00
N GLY A 10 17.16 8.30 2.71
CA GLY A 10 17.78 9.22 1.77
C GLY A 10 17.57 10.68 2.19
N HIS A 11 18.36 11.58 1.63
CA HIS A 11 18.40 13.00 1.93
C HIS A 11 17.01 13.64 2.01
N GLY A 12 16.55 14.03 3.22
CA GLY A 12 15.38 14.85 3.46
C GLY A 12 14.38 14.35 4.49
N GLU A 13 14.20 13.04 4.68
CA GLU A 13 13.21 12.51 5.63
C GLU A 13 13.88 11.81 6.82
N LYS A 14 14.15 12.53 7.90
CA LYS A 14 14.65 11.94 9.16
C LYS A 14 13.53 11.10 9.79
N LEU A 15 13.81 9.85 10.14
CA LEU A 15 12.92 9.03 10.95
C LEU A 15 12.81 9.62 12.35
N GLY A 16 11.60 10.06 12.75
CA GLY A 16 11.33 10.51 14.10
C GLY A 16 11.31 9.35 15.11
N LEU A 17 11.29 9.67 16.41
CA LEU A 17 11.30 8.70 17.50
C LEU A 17 10.19 7.63 17.35
N ALA A 18 8.99 8.03 16.92
CA ALA A 18 7.86 7.11 16.70
C ALA A 18 8.21 5.99 15.69
N TRP A 19 8.92 6.33 14.61
CA TRP A 19 9.39 5.33 13.64
C TRP A 19 10.42 4.38 14.23
N TRP A 20 11.36 4.86 15.04
CA TRP A 20 12.37 4.01 15.68
C TRP A 20 11.73 3.02 16.66
N ILE A 21 10.73 3.46 17.42
CA ILE A 21 9.95 2.58 18.32
C ILE A 21 9.24 1.50 17.51
N VAL A 22 8.55 1.88 16.42
CA VAL A 22 7.84 0.92 15.57
C VAL A 22 8.80 -0.07 14.90
N ILE A 23 9.97 0.40 14.44
CA ILE A 23 10.99 -0.47 13.87
C ILE A 23 11.48 -1.48 14.92
N ALA A 24 11.81 -1.03 16.12
CA ALA A 24 12.31 -1.90 17.18
C ALA A 24 11.26 -2.92 17.64
N VAL A 25 10.02 -2.47 17.87
CA VAL A 25 8.95 -3.27 18.50
C VAL A 25 8.20 -4.15 17.48
N LEU A 26 7.99 -3.66 16.27
CA LEU A 26 7.20 -4.39 15.26
C LEU A 26 8.09 -4.98 14.15
N TYR A 27 8.91 -4.17 13.47
CA TYR A 27 9.61 -4.66 12.29
C TYR A 27 10.73 -5.65 12.61
N THR A 28 11.42 -5.50 13.71
CA THR A 28 12.48 -6.45 14.10
C THR A 28 11.91 -7.84 14.35
N PRO A 29 10.87 -8.04 15.19
CA PRO A 29 10.23 -9.34 15.34
C PRO A 29 9.64 -9.87 14.04
N PHE A 30 8.91 -9.04 13.28
CA PHE A 30 8.34 -9.48 12.00
C PHE A 30 9.41 -9.93 11.00
N SER A 31 10.55 -9.26 10.93
CA SER A 31 11.64 -9.63 10.03
C SER A 31 12.33 -10.92 10.44
N THR A 32 12.28 -11.30 11.71
CA THR A 32 12.76 -12.61 12.18
C THR A 32 11.77 -13.74 11.90
N LEU A 33 10.47 -13.43 11.93
CA LEU A 33 9.40 -14.42 11.72
C LEU A 33 9.07 -14.65 10.23
N ILE A 34 9.16 -13.63 9.38
CA ILE A 34 8.80 -13.68 7.96
C ILE A 34 10.04 -13.42 7.10
N ARG A 35 10.28 -14.28 6.10
CA ARG A 35 11.34 -14.08 5.11
C ARG A 35 10.81 -13.17 3.99
N VAL A 36 11.13 -11.89 4.04
CA VAL A 36 10.75 -10.93 3.00
C VAL A 36 11.85 -10.85 1.94
N ARG A 37 11.44 -10.93 0.66
CA ARG A 37 12.29 -10.69 -0.52
C ARG A 37 11.77 -9.50 -1.28
N TYR A 38 12.66 -8.63 -1.72
CA TYR A 38 12.30 -7.51 -2.58
C TYR A 38 12.80 -7.76 -3.99
N ARG A 39 11.93 -7.45 -4.99
CA ARG A 39 12.29 -7.36 -6.40
C ARG A 39 12.21 -5.90 -6.81
N ASN A 40 13.18 -5.45 -7.60
CA ASN A 40 13.19 -4.09 -8.18
C ASN A 40 13.07 -2.94 -7.16
N LEU A 41 13.58 -3.10 -5.95
CA LEU A 41 13.51 -2.06 -4.90
C LEU A 41 14.16 -0.73 -5.37
N ASN A 42 15.10 -0.78 -6.29
CA ASN A 42 15.76 0.36 -6.91
C ASN A 42 14.83 1.25 -7.74
N ARG A 43 13.64 0.75 -8.13
CA ARG A 43 12.58 1.53 -8.80
C ARG A 43 11.84 2.47 -7.86
N LEU A 44 12.01 2.30 -6.56
CA LEU A 44 11.41 3.20 -5.58
C LEU A 44 12.08 4.59 -5.69
N PRO A 45 11.32 5.68 -5.96
CA PRO A 45 11.89 7.01 -6.12
C PRO A 45 12.63 7.46 -4.86
N GLN A 46 13.88 7.85 -5.02
CA GLN A 46 14.71 8.31 -3.90
C GLN A 46 14.39 9.75 -3.50
N LYS A 47 13.74 10.53 -4.38
CA LYS A 47 13.31 11.92 -4.17
C LYS A 47 11.90 12.12 -4.71
N GLY A 48 11.25 13.19 -4.27
CA GLY A 48 9.88 13.50 -4.70
C GLY A 48 8.81 12.62 -4.06
N GLY A 49 7.56 12.97 -4.30
CA GLY A 49 6.40 12.19 -3.86
C GLY A 49 6.17 10.95 -4.72
N ALA A 50 5.47 9.96 -4.17
CA ALA A 50 4.99 8.81 -4.93
C ALA A 50 3.70 8.25 -4.32
N ILE A 51 2.80 7.76 -5.17
CA ILE A 51 1.62 7.00 -4.78
C ILE A 51 1.93 5.53 -5.02
N LEU A 52 2.06 4.75 -3.94
CA LEU A 52 2.28 3.32 -4.00
C LEU A 52 0.93 2.62 -3.92
N VAL A 53 0.51 1.94 -4.99
CA VAL A 53 -0.72 1.15 -5.04
C VAL A 53 -0.38 -0.32 -4.86
N VAL A 54 -0.93 -0.93 -3.82
CA VAL A 54 -0.50 -2.25 -3.34
C VAL A 54 -1.70 -3.20 -3.29
N ASN A 55 -1.58 -4.42 -3.80
CA ASN A 55 -2.60 -5.45 -3.56
C ASN A 55 -2.61 -5.85 -2.08
N HIS A 56 -3.74 -6.39 -1.60
CA HIS A 56 -3.92 -6.66 -0.17
C HIS A 56 -4.29 -8.12 0.07
N VAL A 57 -3.31 -8.93 0.45
CA VAL A 57 -3.47 -10.40 0.61
C VAL A 57 -3.50 -10.85 2.07
N ALA A 58 -2.98 -10.05 3.00
CA ALA A 58 -2.97 -10.39 4.43
C ALA A 58 -3.04 -9.14 5.32
N HIS A 59 -3.54 -9.28 6.54
CA HIS A 59 -3.63 -8.18 7.51
C HIS A 59 -2.25 -7.63 7.92
N VAL A 60 -1.19 -8.39 7.72
CA VAL A 60 0.20 -7.97 8.02
C VAL A 60 0.85 -7.17 6.89
N ASP A 61 0.21 -7.06 5.73
CA ASP A 61 0.75 -6.37 4.55
C ASP A 61 1.22 -4.93 4.82
N PRO A 62 0.46 -4.08 5.55
CA PRO A 62 0.90 -2.72 5.79
C PRO A 62 2.27 -2.65 6.49
N PHE A 63 2.55 -3.61 7.38
CA PHE A 63 3.86 -3.69 8.07
C PHE A 63 4.97 -4.14 7.13
N LEU A 64 4.70 -5.12 6.25
CA LEU A 64 5.67 -5.64 5.30
C LEU A 64 6.01 -4.61 4.21
N VAL A 65 4.99 -3.90 3.72
CA VAL A 65 5.17 -2.81 2.75
C VAL A 65 5.87 -1.62 3.39
N ALA A 66 5.51 -1.25 4.63
CA ALA A 66 6.19 -0.19 5.35
C ALA A 66 7.68 -0.52 5.54
N LYS A 67 8.00 -1.77 5.90
CA LYS A 67 9.38 -2.24 5.99
C LYS A 67 10.10 -2.10 4.63
N MET A 68 9.47 -2.49 3.52
CA MET A 68 10.04 -2.34 2.18
C MET A 68 10.39 -0.88 1.86
N VAL A 69 9.47 0.04 2.15
CA VAL A 69 9.68 1.47 1.88
C VAL A 69 10.82 2.03 2.74
N ILE A 70 10.92 1.62 4.01
CA ILE A 70 12.00 2.02 4.93
C ILE A 70 13.34 1.45 4.48
N ASP A 71 13.39 0.18 4.09
CA ASP A 71 14.60 -0.45 3.54
C ASP A 71 15.03 0.20 2.22
N GLY A 72 14.08 0.79 1.47
CA GLY A 72 14.30 1.66 0.31
C GLY A 72 14.72 3.09 0.67
N ALA A 73 15.05 3.36 1.94
CA ALA A 73 15.46 4.68 2.46
C ALA A 73 14.41 5.79 2.35
N ARG A 74 13.11 5.43 2.38
CA ARG A 74 11.98 6.37 2.34
C ARG A 74 11.01 6.12 3.51
N ARG A 75 10.10 7.07 3.75
CA ARG A 75 9.09 6.99 4.81
C ARG A 75 7.70 6.74 4.23
N PRO A 76 7.02 5.62 4.56
CA PRO A 76 5.67 5.37 4.12
C PRO A 76 4.66 6.17 4.93
N ARG A 77 3.63 6.70 4.26
CA ARG A 77 2.47 7.32 4.88
C ARG A 77 1.22 6.55 4.48
N PHE A 78 0.49 6.08 5.47
CA PHE A 78 -0.75 5.34 5.24
C PHE A 78 -1.96 6.21 5.58
N PRO A 79 -2.95 6.30 4.68
CA PRO A 79 -4.27 6.76 5.06
C PRO A 79 -4.90 5.75 6.03
N ALA A 80 -5.25 6.19 7.21
CA ALA A 80 -5.84 5.35 8.25
C ALA A 80 -7.14 5.97 8.78
N LYS A 81 -8.05 5.13 9.30
CA LYS A 81 -9.32 5.58 9.84
C LYS A 81 -9.10 6.61 10.95
N ASP A 82 -9.81 7.73 10.89
CA ASP A 82 -9.68 8.84 11.85
C ASP A 82 -9.80 8.41 13.32
N SER A 83 -10.70 7.45 13.62
CA SER A 83 -10.85 6.91 14.97
C SER A 83 -9.58 6.27 15.58
N ILE A 84 -8.58 5.89 14.77
CA ILE A 84 -7.30 5.38 15.26
C ILE A 84 -6.48 6.52 15.86
N PHE A 85 -6.61 7.72 15.30
CA PHE A 85 -5.89 8.90 15.78
C PHE A 85 -6.46 9.47 17.08
N SER A 86 -7.66 9.05 17.49
CA SER A 86 -8.28 9.44 18.77
C SER A 86 -7.76 8.61 19.95
N VAL A 87 -7.12 7.47 19.72
CA VAL A 87 -6.48 6.66 20.78
C VAL A 87 -5.18 7.32 21.19
N PHE A 88 -5.05 7.73 22.47
CA PHE A 88 -4.00 8.62 22.98
C PHE A 88 -2.57 8.28 22.49
N ALA A 89 -2.01 7.15 22.88
CA ALA A 89 -0.64 6.79 22.49
C ALA A 89 -0.52 6.40 21.02
N VAL A 90 -1.52 5.67 20.47
CA VAL A 90 -1.54 5.24 19.07
C VAL A 90 -1.69 6.43 18.15
N GLY A 91 -2.62 7.35 18.46
CA GLY A 91 -2.84 8.56 17.67
C GLY A 91 -1.61 9.48 17.63
N ALA A 92 -0.92 9.62 18.76
CA ALA A 92 0.33 10.36 18.82
C ALA A 92 1.41 9.72 17.94
N ALA A 93 1.57 8.40 17.99
CA ALA A 93 2.49 7.66 17.13
C ALA A 93 2.12 7.81 15.65
N MET A 94 0.83 7.63 15.27
CA MET A 94 0.34 7.77 13.90
C MET A 94 0.61 9.17 13.33
N ARG A 95 0.37 10.22 14.11
CA ARG A 95 0.70 11.61 13.73
C ARG A 95 2.21 11.81 13.62
N GLY A 96 2.98 11.33 14.59
CA GLY A 96 4.45 11.42 14.58
C GLY A 96 5.09 10.68 13.41
N MET A 97 4.47 9.62 12.92
CA MET A 97 4.87 8.90 11.70
C MET A 97 4.39 9.58 10.40
N GLY A 98 3.54 10.60 10.47
CA GLY A 98 3.01 11.33 9.32
C GLY A 98 1.92 10.58 8.57
N HIS A 99 1.21 9.64 9.24
CA HIS A 99 0.05 8.98 8.66
C HIS A 99 -1.12 9.95 8.50
N ILE A 100 -2.01 9.70 7.54
CA ILE A 100 -3.07 10.63 7.14
C ILE A 100 -4.41 10.14 7.69
N PRO A 101 -5.09 10.93 8.56
CA PRO A 101 -6.42 10.58 9.03
C PRO A 101 -7.44 10.64 7.88
N VAL A 102 -8.28 9.62 7.76
CA VAL A 102 -9.33 9.53 6.74
C VAL A 102 -10.70 9.38 7.41
N LYS A 103 -11.53 10.38 7.25
CA LYS A 103 -12.95 10.34 7.61
C LYS A 103 -13.73 9.80 6.42
N ARG A 104 -14.15 8.53 6.49
CA ARG A 104 -14.89 7.87 5.41
C ARG A 104 -16.36 8.26 5.44
N GLY A 105 -16.91 8.62 4.25
CA GLY A 105 -18.37 8.84 4.11
C GLY A 105 -18.87 10.22 4.55
N THR A 106 -17.98 11.18 4.79
CA THR A 106 -18.33 12.54 5.19
C THR A 106 -17.83 13.59 4.19
N ILE A 107 -18.33 14.82 4.27
CA ILE A 107 -17.82 16.01 3.56
C ILE A 107 -16.31 16.19 3.81
N ASP A 108 -15.84 15.77 4.96
CA ASP A 108 -14.42 15.84 5.38
C ASP A 108 -13.49 14.89 4.60
N ALA A 109 -14.02 14.01 3.73
CA ALA A 109 -13.20 13.20 2.83
C ALA A 109 -12.31 14.08 1.92
N ARG A 110 -12.77 15.29 1.58
CA ARG A 110 -12.02 16.29 0.80
C ARG A 110 -10.74 16.71 1.54
N GLN A 111 -10.83 17.01 2.83
CA GLN A 111 -9.67 17.41 3.66
C GLN A 111 -8.60 16.31 3.68
N SER A 112 -9.02 15.03 3.71
CA SER A 112 -8.08 13.91 3.67
C SER A 112 -7.32 13.84 2.35
N PHE A 113 -7.97 14.17 1.21
CA PHE A 113 -7.28 14.25 -0.08
C PHE A 113 -6.34 15.46 -0.15
N GLU A 114 -6.75 16.62 0.34
CA GLU A 114 -5.92 17.83 0.40
C GLU A 114 -4.66 17.58 1.23
N ALA A 115 -4.79 16.94 2.39
CA ALA A 115 -3.66 16.54 3.22
C ALA A 115 -2.74 15.53 2.50
N ALA A 116 -3.31 14.60 1.74
CA ALA A 116 -2.56 13.64 0.96
C ALA A 116 -1.77 14.32 -0.18
N VAL A 117 -2.41 15.22 -0.93
CA VAL A 117 -1.74 16.00 -2.00
C VAL A 117 -0.62 16.85 -1.43
N THR A 118 -0.86 17.55 -0.31
CA THR A 118 0.18 18.33 0.38
C THR A 118 1.37 17.44 0.77
N ALA A 119 1.09 16.25 1.30
CA ALA A 119 2.14 15.30 1.67
C ALA A 119 2.94 14.82 0.45
N LEU A 120 2.28 14.56 -0.70
CA LEU A 120 2.92 14.17 -1.96
C LEU A 120 3.80 15.29 -2.50
N ASN A 121 3.30 16.52 -2.56
CA ASN A 121 4.03 17.69 -3.04
C ASN A 121 5.24 18.01 -2.15
N SER A 122 5.18 17.65 -0.87
CA SER A 122 6.31 17.72 0.07
C SER A 122 7.29 16.54 -0.05
N GLY A 123 7.13 15.69 -1.07
CA GLY A 123 8.00 14.55 -1.32
C GLY A 123 7.62 13.27 -0.58
N GLY A 124 6.45 13.21 0.07
CA GLY A 124 6.02 12.03 0.84
C GLY A 124 5.59 10.85 -0.04
N MET A 125 5.77 9.63 0.46
CA MET A 125 5.25 8.40 -0.17
C MET A 125 3.95 7.98 0.49
N ILE A 126 2.86 7.94 -0.29
CA ILE A 126 1.55 7.48 0.19
C ILE A 126 1.32 6.06 -0.28
N VAL A 127 1.08 5.16 0.66
CA VAL A 127 0.79 3.75 0.41
C VAL A 127 -0.71 3.51 0.49
N LEU A 128 -1.30 3.01 -0.59
CA LEU A 128 -2.72 2.73 -0.70
C LEU A 128 -2.94 1.25 -1.03
N HIS A 129 -3.90 0.64 -0.35
CA HIS A 129 -4.50 -0.62 -0.77
C HIS A 129 -5.84 -0.28 -1.45
N PRO A 130 -5.91 -0.22 -2.81
CA PRO A 130 -7.10 0.25 -3.53
C PRO A 130 -8.35 -0.58 -3.24
N GLU A 131 -8.16 -1.86 -2.94
CA GLU A 131 -9.23 -2.80 -2.57
C GLU A 131 -9.97 -2.39 -1.28
N GLY A 132 -9.28 -1.68 -0.38
CA GLY A 132 -9.82 -1.16 0.88
C GLY A 132 -10.05 -2.21 1.97
N THR A 133 -9.74 -3.46 1.71
CA THR A 133 -9.71 -4.60 2.64
C THR A 133 -8.83 -5.70 2.05
N VAL A 134 -8.43 -6.67 2.87
CA VAL A 134 -7.77 -7.90 2.37
C VAL A 134 -8.65 -8.56 1.33
N THR A 135 -8.06 -9.01 0.23
CA THR A 135 -8.81 -9.63 -0.87
C THR A 135 -9.72 -10.75 -0.39
N ARG A 136 -10.88 -10.82 -1.00
CA ARG A 136 -11.89 -11.87 -0.81
C ARG A 136 -12.00 -12.79 -2.03
N ASP A 137 -11.14 -12.55 -3.01
CA ASP A 137 -11.01 -13.45 -4.14
C ASP A 137 -10.53 -14.83 -3.63
N PRO A 138 -11.21 -15.94 -3.99
CA PRO A 138 -10.87 -17.27 -3.49
C PRO A 138 -9.43 -17.69 -3.80
N ASP A 139 -8.90 -17.24 -4.94
CA ASP A 139 -7.55 -17.55 -5.38
C ASP A 139 -6.52 -16.47 -4.97
N GLY A 140 -6.98 -15.47 -4.20
CA GLY A 140 -6.15 -14.39 -3.67
C GLY A 140 -5.73 -13.34 -4.70
N TRP A 141 -6.39 -13.26 -5.84
CA TRP A 141 -6.14 -12.22 -6.83
C TRP A 141 -6.59 -10.85 -6.36
N PRO A 142 -6.01 -9.76 -6.90
CA PRO A 142 -6.53 -8.42 -6.69
C PRO A 142 -7.99 -8.32 -7.11
N MET A 143 -8.84 -7.81 -6.23
CA MET A 143 -10.28 -7.66 -6.48
C MET A 143 -10.65 -6.23 -6.89
N ALA A 144 -11.93 -6.00 -7.19
CA ALA A 144 -12.45 -4.70 -7.55
C ALA A 144 -12.14 -3.65 -6.46
N ALA A 145 -11.68 -2.48 -6.90
CA ALA A 145 -11.15 -1.44 -6.05
C ALA A 145 -12.09 -0.23 -5.91
N LYS A 146 -11.81 0.59 -4.91
CA LYS A 146 -12.40 1.91 -4.71
C LYS A 146 -11.62 2.96 -5.51
N THR A 147 -12.30 4.03 -5.90
CA THR A 147 -11.74 5.09 -6.73
C THR A 147 -10.78 6.06 -6.00
N GLY A 148 -10.46 5.79 -4.73
CA GLY A 148 -9.62 6.70 -3.93
C GLY A 148 -8.21 6.88 -4.47
N ALA A 149 -7.57 5.80 -4.95
CA ALA A 149 -6.24 5.87 -5.56
C ALA A 149 -6.27 6.65 -6.89
N ALA A 150 -7.27 6.40 -7.73
CA ALA A 150 -7.47 7.13 -8.98
C ALA A 150 -7.70 8.63 -8.74
N ARG A 151 -8.54 8.97 -7.75
CA ARG A 151 -8.77 10.36 -7.37
C ARG A 151 -7.49 11.05 -6.92
N LEU A 152 -6.70 10.40 -6.07
CA LEU A 152 -5.44 10.98 -5.59
C LEU A 152 -4.44 11.17 -6.74
N ALA A 153 -4.35 10.21 -7.66
CA ALA A 153 -3.48 10.30 -8.83
C ALA A 153 -3.86 11.50 -9.73
N LEU A 154 -5.16 11.73 -9.97
CA LEU A 154 -5.62 12.86 -10.79
C LEU A 154 -5.50 14.22 -10.07
N LEU A 155 -5.48 14.24 -8.73
CA LEU A 155 -5.24 15.46 -7.94
C LEU A 155 -3.75 15.81 -7.81
N ALA A 156 -2.86 14.86 -8.08
CA ALA A 156 -1.40 15.03 -8.03
C ALA A 156 -0.77 14.50 -9.33
N PRO A 157 -1.01 15.14 -10.48
CA PRO A 157 -0.67 14.59 -11.81
C PRO A 157 0.83 14.43 -12.04
N ASP A 158 1.66 15.24 -11.37
CA ASP A 158 3.12 15.18 -11.48
C ASP A 158 3.76 14.09 -10.60
N VAL A 159 2.94 13.38 -9.82
CA VAL A 159 3.41 12.36 -8.87
C VAL A 159 3.24 10.97 -9.48
N PRO A 160 4.30 10.16 -9.57
CA PRO A 160 4.20 8.82 -10.15
C PRO A 160 3.32 7.90 -9.30
N VAL A 161 2.48 7.11 -9.99
CA VAL A 161 1.71 6.01 -9.40
C VAL A 161 2.47 4.71 -9.65
N ILE A 162 2.95 4.07 -8.58
CA ILE A 162 3.82 2.90 -8.66
C ILE A 162 3.08 1.69 -8.12
N PRO A 163 2.88 0.64 -8.93
CA PRO A 163 2.27 -0.59 -8.47
C PRO A 163 3.26 -1.40 -7.65
N ILE A 164 2.78 -1.95 -6.54
CA ILE A 164 3.55 -2.83 -5.66
C ILE A 164 2.81 -4.15 -5.59
N ALA A 165 3.36 -5.17 -6.22
CA ALA A 165 2.82 -6.52 -6.13
C ALA A 165 3.42 -7.26 -4.94
N GLN A 166 2.60 -7.97 -4.19
CA GLN A 166 3.05 -8.78 -3.06
C GLN A 166 2.33 -10.13 -2.99
N TRP A 167 3.07 -11.17 -2.55
CA TRP A 167 2.54 -12.52 -2.46
C TRP A 167 3.33 -13.41 -1.49
N GLY A 168 2.64 -14.35 -0.84
CA GLY A 168 3.23 -15.48 -0.15
C GLY A 168 2.83 -15.62 1.32
N VAL A 169 2.82 -14.55 2.12
CA VAL A 169 2.54 -14.63 3.56
C VAL A 169 1.15 -15.15 3.89
N GLN A 170 0.15 -14.86 3.07
CA GLN A 170 -1.24 -15.30 3.25
C GLN A 170 -1.41 -16.83 3.21
N GLN A 171 -0.48 -17.53 2.60
CA GLN A 171 -0.50 -19.00 2.58
C GLN A 171 -0.32 -19.62 3.97
N GLN A 172 0.34 -18.89 4.88
CA GLN A 172 0.67 -19.34 6.21
C GLN A 172 0.04 -18.47 7.32
N ILE A 173 -0.23 -17.18 7.03
CA ILE A 173 -0.86 -16.24 7.98
C ILE A 173 -2.15 -15.71 7.36
N ASP A 174 -3.25 -16.33 7.73
CA ASP A 174 -4.60 -15.93 7.34
C ASP A 174 -5.46 -15.74 8.60
N LEU A 175 -5.60 -14.48 9.01
CA LEU A 175 -6.35 -14.16 10.23
C LEU A 175 -7.87 -14.29 10.07
N TYR A 176 -8.40 -14.30 8.84
CA TYR A 176 -9.82 -14.57 8.63
C TYR A 176 -10.20 -16.00 8.99
N HIS A 177 -9.34 -16.94 8.58
CA HIS A 177 -9.53 -18.36 8.88
C HIS A 177 -8.77 -18.81 10.13
N LYS A 178 -8.27 -17.86 10.95
CA LYS A 178 -7.50 -18.09 12.18
C LYS A 178 -6.28 -19.01 11.96
N LYS A 179 -5.73 -18.98 10.76
CA LYS A 179 -4.56 -19.75 10.39
C LYS A 179 -3.30 -18.95 10.63
N VAL A 180 -2.45 -19.42 11.55
CA VAL A 180 -1.12 -18.83 11.78
C VAL A 180 -0.11 -19.97 11.85
N LYS A 181 0.67 -20.13 10.78
CA LYS A 181 1.73 -21.14 10.68
C LYS A 181 3.06 -20.44 10.47
N LEU A 182 3.90 -20.41 11.50
CA LEU A 182 5.20 -19.71 11.49
C LEU A 182 6.37 -20.59 11.06
N PHE A 183 6.18 -21.93 11.05
CA PHE A 183 7.21 -22.88 10.62
C PHE A 183 6.67 -23.82 9.51
N PRO A 184 7.44 -24.05 8.43
CA PRO A 184 8.66 -23.32 8.07
C PRO A 184 8.37 -21.83 7.92
N ARG A 185 9.40 -20.98 8.12
CA ARG A 185 9.21 -19.51 8.09
C ARG A 185 8.49 -19.06 6.83
N PRO A 186 7.37 -18.28 6.94
CA PRO A 186 6.65 -17.75 5.79
C PRO A 186 7.59 -17.00 4.85
N ARG A 187 7.41 -17.23 3.55
CA ARG A 187 8.12 -16.48 2.51
C ARG A 187 7.18 -15.46 1.93
N HIS A 188 7.61 -14.23 1.84
CA HIS A 188 6.85 -13.14 1.25
C HIS A 188 7.72 -12.41 0.25
N THR A 189 7.20 -12.17 -0.94
CA THR A 189 7.91 -11.41 -1.96
C THR A 189 7.13 -10.14 -2.26
N ILE A 190 7.84 -9.02 -2.34
CA ILE A 190 7.31 -7.71 -2.73
C ILE A 190 8.09 -7.24 -3.95
N SER A 191 7.38 -6.86 -5.00
CA SER A 191 7.96 -6.37 -6.25
C SER A 191 7.51 -4.94 -6.50
N VAL A 192 8.46 -4.05 -6.78
CA VAL A 192 8.20 -2.67 -7.19
C VAL A 192 8.09 -2.64 -8.70
N GLY A 193 6.91 -2.27 -9.22
CA GLY A 193 6.65 -2.14 -10.65
C GLY A 193 7.17 -0.82 -11.23
N GLU A 194 7.07 -0.67 -12.55
CA GLU A 194 7.28 0.61 -13.23
C GLU A 194 6.08 1.54 -13.00
N PRO A 195 6.28 2.86 -13.00
CA PRO A 195 5.18 3.81 -12.91
C PRO A 195 4.08 3.53 -13.93
N ILE A 196 2.84 3.68 -13.50
CA ILE A 196 1.67 3.51 -14.37
C ILE A 196 1.50 4.78 -15.20
N ASP A 197 1.44 4.62 -16.53
CA ASP A 197 1.14 5.74 -17.42
C ASP A 197 -0.34 6.12 -17.31
N LEU A 198 -0.60 7.32 -16.84
CA LEU A 198 -1.92 7.93 -16.72
C LEU A 198 -2.05 9.19 -17.58
N SER A 199 -1.13 9.43 -18.51
CA SER A 199 -1.07 10.63 -19.35
C SER A 199 -2.38 10.90 -20.12
N ALA A 200 -3.06 9.85 -20.58
CA ALA A 200 -4.35 9.94 -21.28
C ALA A 200 -5.51 10.51 -20.41
N TYR A 201 -5.30 10.60 -19.11
CA TYR A 201 -6.32 11.09 -18.15
C TYR A 201 -5.98 12.46 -17.57
N LEU A 202 -4.80 13.00 -17.86
CA LEU A 202 -4.38 14.31 -17.38
C LEU A 202 -5.27 15.40 -18.00
N GLY A 203 -5.66 16.36 -17.17
CA GLY A 203 -6.56 17.45 -17.60
C GLY A 203 -8.04 17.07 -17.76
N ARG A 204 -8.40 15.79 -17.70
CA ARG A 204 -9.80 15.35 -17.71
C ARG A 204 -10.46 15.65 -16.35
N ARG A 205 -11.73 16.11 -16.38
CA ARG A 205 -12.49 16.29 -15.15
C ARG A 205 -12.64 14.96 -14.41
N PRO A 206 -12.27 14.87 -13.12
CA PRO A 206 -12.33 13.62 -12.35
C PRO A 206 -13.77 13.26 -11.94
N ASP A 207 -14.63 13.02 -12.93
CA ASP A 207 -15.99 12.52 -12.74
C ASP A 207 -15.99 11.01 -12.41
N ALA A 208 -17.17 10.46 -12.19
CA ALA A 208 -17.31 9.06 -11.80
C ALA A 208 -16.85 8.07 -12.91
N ALA A 209 -16.94 8.45 -14.17
CA ALA A 209 -16.52 7.61 -15.30
C ALA A 209 -14.99 7.59 -15.38
N VAL A 210 -14.34 8.76 -15.41
CA VAL A 210 -12.89 8.89 -15.43
C VAL A 210 -12.25 8.22 -14.23
N LEU A 211 -12.80 8.38 -13.03
CA LEU A 211 -12.30 7.72 -11.83
C LEU A 211 -12.38 6.20 -11.93
N ARG A 212 -13.41 5.63 -12.54
CA ARG A 212 -13.51 4.19 -12.78
C ARG A 212 -12.48 3.73 -13.80
N GLU A 213 -12.35 4.43 -14.94
CA GLU A 213 -11.36 4.11 -15.98
C GLU A 213 -9.94 4.06 -15.40
N VAL A 214 -9.53 5.10 -14.65
CA VAL A 214 -8.20 5.15 -14.00
C VAL A 214 -8.05 4.04 -12.96
N THR A 215 -9.10 3.74 -12.17
CA THR A 215 -9.08 2.63 -11.23
C THR A 215 -8.85 1.30 -11.95
N ASP A 216 -9.53 1.08 -13.08
CA ASP A 216 -9.37 -0.14 -13.88
C ASP A 216 -7.96 -0.26 -14.48
N VAL A 217 -7.35 0.84 -14.91
CA VAL A 217 -5.94 0.86 -15.35
C VAL A 217 -5.02 0.43 -14.21
N ILE A 218 -5.17 1.03 -13.03
CA ILE A 218 -4.37 0.70 -11.85
C ILE A 218 -4.53 -0.78 -11.49
N MET A 219 -5.76 -1.29 -11.45
CA MET A 219 -6.03 -2.66 -11.03
C MET A 219 -5.59 -3.71 -12.06
N ARG A 220 -5.71 -3.41 -13.37
CA ARG A 220 -5.16 -4.28 -14.42
C ARG A 220 -3.65 -4.39 -14.28
N ARG A 221 -2.95 -3.28 -14.04
CA ARG A 221 -1.51 -3.30 -13.84
C ARG A 221 -1.12 -4.09 -12.59
N LEU A 222 -1.78 -3.87 -11.45
CA LEU A 222 -1.54 -4.65 -10.23
C LEU A 222 -1.77 -6.14 -10.45
N ARG A 223 -2.85 -6.51 -11.16
CA ARG A 223 -3.15 -7.92 -11.47
C ARG A 223 -2.07 -8.55 -12.33
N HIS A 224 -1.56 -7.82 -13.32
CA HIS A 224 -0.44 -8.24 -14.15
C HIS A 224 0.84 -8.45 -13.32
N ASP A 225 1.21 -7.48 -12.49
CA ASP A 225 2.43 -7.55 -11.68
C ASP A 225 2.34 -8.67 -10.62
N VAL A 226 1.13 -8.96 -10.10
CA VAL A 226 0.88 -10.11 -9.23
C VAL A 226 1.02 -11.43 -10.00
N ALA A 227 0.55 -11.50 -11.25
CA ALA A 227 0.70 -12.67 -12.10
C ALA A 227 2.18 -13.00 -12.37
N GLU A 228 2.98 -11.99 -12.72
CA GLU A 228 4.43 -12.14 -12.86
C GLU A 228 5.09 -12.63 -11.56
N LEU A 229 4.64 -12.10 -10.42
CA LEU A 229 5.18 -12.48 -9.12
C LEU A 229 4.88 -13.91 -8.75
N ARG A 230 3.67 -14.40 -9.08
CA ARG A 230 3.19 -15.77 -8.85
C ARG A 230 3.76 -16.75 -9.87
N GLY A 231 4.18 -16.27 -11.05
CA GLY A 231 4.52 -17.12 -12.21
C GLY A 231 3.31 -17.81 -12.81
N GLU A 232 2.14 -17.16 -12.74
CA GLU A 232 0.85 -17.67 -13.21
C GLU A 232 0.29 -16.74 -14.30
N PRO A 233 -0.53 -17.25 -15.23
CA PRO A 233 -1.19 -16.40 -16.21
C PRO A 233 -2.15 -15.42 -15.53
N VAL A 234 -2.30 -14.23 -16.13
CA VAL A 234 -3.31 -13.27 -15.67
C VAL A 234 -4.69 -13.86 -15.88
N PRO A 235 -5.56 -13.94 -14.87
CA PRO A 235 -6.91 -14.44 -15.04
C PRO A 235 -7.70 -13.66 -16.11
N SER A 236 -8.41 -14.34 -17.00
CA SER A 236 -9.12 -13.74 -18.13
C SER A 236 -10.43 -13.02 -17.74
N GLY A 237 -11.00 -13.34 -16.60
CA GLY A 237 -12.29 -12.81 -16.14
C GLY A 237 -12.20 -11.39 -15.55
N PRO A 238 -13.36 -10.77 -15.26
CA PRO A 238 -13.41 -9.49 -14.55
C PRO A 238 -12.82 -9.62 -13.14
N LEU A 239 -12.50 -8.48 -12.53
CA LEU A 239 -12.07 -8.43 -11.13
C LEU A 239 -13.20 -8.92 -10.22
N PHE A 240 -12.86 -9.77 -9.26
CA PHE A 240 -13.81 -10.26 -8.26
C PHE A 240 -14.45 -9.07 -7.53
N LYS A 241 -15.78 -9.06 -7.46
CA LYS A 241 -16.55 -8.04 -6.74
C LYS A 241 -17.05 -8.62 -5.42
N TRP A 242 -16.48 -8.17 -4.33
CA TRP A 242 -16.99 -8.52 -3.02
C TRP A 242 -18.08 -7.54 -2.58
N THR A 243 -19.29 -8.03 -2.37
CA THR A 243 -20.39 -7.30 -1.74
C THR A 243 -20.52 -7.78 -0.30
N LYS A 244 -20.50 -6.84 0.63
CA LYS A 244 -20.78 -7.14 2.03
C LYS A 244 -22.26 -7.54 2.10
N LEU A 245 -22.54 -8.82 2.11
CA LEU A 245 -23.89 -9.30 2.44
C LEU A 245 -24.23 -8.72 3.81
N SER A 246 -25.35 -7.97 3.89
CA SER A 246 -25.92 -7.53 5.15
C SER A 246 -26.05 -8.77 6.04
N ARG A 247 -25.40 -8.77 7.19
CA ARG A 247 -25.73 -9.74 8.24
C ARG A 247 -27.17 -9.46 8.61
N SER A 248 -28.07 -10.33 8.10
CA SER A 248 -29.41 -10.50 8.64
C SER A 248 -29.32 -11.04 10.06
#